data_bce35ff03b2052db074b6afabb5edc33
#
_entry.id   bce35ff03b2052db074b6afabb5edc33
#
_cell.length_a   1.000
_cell.length_b   1.000
_cell.length_c   1.000
_cell.angle_alpha   90.00
_cell.angle_beta   90.00
_cell.angle_gamma   90.00
#
_symmetry.space_group_name_H-M   'P 1'
#
loop_
_entity.id
_entity.type
_entity.pdbx_description
1 polymer ?
#
loop_
_entity_poly.entity_id
_entity_poly.type
_entity_poly.pdbx_seq_one_letter_code
_entity_poly.pdbx_strand_id
1 'polypeptide(L)'
;MMKINFVNIKWLSRVAGIESDATKDILTLSRLFRHVATDAAPVASQVTGKNTDVSSRPLVDLIGRRHNYLRISLTERCNLRCQYCMPAEGVALSPRAALLSTAEVLRLARVFASLGVDKVRLTGGEPTLRADLADIVRGLNEIEGIRSVSMTTNGLVLTRRLPALQRAGLAAVNVSLDSLRPDRYERMARRPGLSRVLAGVDLALQLGYRPVKINTVLMRGFNDDEILDFVEYTRDREIEVRFIEFMPFSGNGWDDSRMVPQREALQAVRARHAALQPQPPRLHDTATVWRVPGYAGSVGFISSMTQNFCSSCNRLRITADGNLKVCLFGAAEVSLRAALRGEAGAPADDAALRRLVRAALQRKRPRHAGTYGQSRAHGQPPDDSHRRLAAAAALLARRRGSVGTFAARGYCTRAADGGGGAFTHLDADGRAHMVDVGGKPVTARAAAAECRLVVGGRLLRLLRDARLPKGDALAAAELAGVLAAKRTAELIPLCHPLPLDAVRVRVSLPRGGGGGGGGGGALVVRCDVRVTARTGAEMEALVGCAVAALTLYDMCKAVDRGMRLTDLRVVRKTGGASGDWAEPPAGADGAAAPSRGRR
;
A
#
# COMPACT_ATOMS: atom_id res chain seq x y z
N MET A 1 30.38 -6.72 17.86
CA MET A 1 31.34 -5.90 18.63
C MET A 1 32.39 -5.37 17.66
N MET A 2 32.24 -4.15 17.20
CA MET A 2 33.30 -3.45 16.47
C MET A 2 33.45 -2.06 17.12
N LYS A 3 34.53 -1.89 17.86
CA LYS A 3 34.92 -0.60 18.47
C LYS A 3 35.48 0.27 17.36
N ILE A 4 34.75 1.31 16.96
CA ILE A 4 35.29 2.37 16.08
C ILE A 4 36.11 3.31 16.97
N ASN A 5 37.43 3.33 16.74
CA ASN A 5 38.38 4.13 17.49
C ASN A 5 38.30 5.62 17.06
N PHE A 6 37.88 6.46 18.00
CA PHE A 6 37.72 7.92 17.84
C PHE A 6 39.03 8.73 17.64
N VAL A 7 40.15 8.09 17.46
CA VAL A 7 41.46 8.75 17.31
C VAL A 7 41.71 9.31 15.91
N ASN A 8 41.00 8.85 14.88
CA ASN A 8 41.28 9.19 13.48
C ASN A 8 40.62 10.46 12.92
N ILE A 9 39.67 11.07 13.65
CA ILE A 9 38.94 12.25 13.16
C ILE A 9 39.74 13.54 13.38
N LYS A 10 40.52 13.62 14.46
CA LYS A 10 41.38 14.79 14.74
C LYS A 10 42.63 14.86 13.87
N TRP A 11 43.06 13.76 13.24
CA TRP A 11 44.19 13.74 12.33
C TRP A 11 43.81 14.22 10.92
N LEU A 12 42.61 13.93 10.48
CA LEU A 12 42.11 14.34 9.16
C LEU A 12 41.83 15.85 9.04
N SER A 13 41.42 16.52 10.12
CA SER A 13 41.22 17.99 10.11
C SER A 13 42.52 18.79 10.07
N ARG A 14 43.64 18.23 10.54
CA ARG A 14 44.99 18.87 10.47
C ARG A 14 45.69 18.74 9.13
N VAL A 15 45.30 17.74 8.33
CA VAL A 15 45.91 17.50 7.02
C VAL A 15 45.19 18.26 5.91
N ALA A 16 43.91 18.65 6.11
CA ALA A 16 43.08 19.26 5.06
C ALA A 16 42.99 20.80 5.11
N GLY A 17 43.51 21.48 6.14
CA GLY A 17 43.57 22.95 6.20
C GLY A 17 42.22 23.68 6.07
N ILE A 18 41.08 23.05 6.47
CA ILE A 18 39.75 23.62 6.33
C ILE A 18 39.19 23.90 7.72
N GLU A 19 39.35 25.13 8.21
CA GLU A 19 38.51 25.72 9.24
C GLU A 19 37.30 26.35 8.54
N SER A 20 36.14 25.69 8.61
CA SER A 20 34.86 26.27 8.23
C SER A 20 33.80 25.97 9.27
N ASP A 21 32.78 26.84 9.38
CA ASP A 21 31.69 26.78 10.36
C ASP A 21 30.89 25.44 10.41
N ALA A 22 31.08 24.59 9.41
CA ALA A 22 30.51 23.23 9.37
C ALA A 22 30.96 22.31 10.51
N THR A 23 32.12 22.59 11.15
CA THR A 23 32.60 21.79 12.30
C THR A 23 31.85 22.10 13.58
N LYS A 24 31.25 23.29 13.71
CA LYS A 24 30.45 23.67 14.88
C LYS A 24 29.06 22.99 14.85
N ASP A 25 28.48 22.83 13.65
CA ASP A 25 27.19 22.15 13.49
C ASP A 25 27.27 20.65 13.76
N ILE A 26 28.37 19.99 13.38
CA ILE A 26 28.59 18.56 13.68
C ILE A 26 28.76 18.31 15.19
N LEU A 27 29.41 19.23 15.91
CA LEU A 27 29.56 19.15 17.35
C LEU A 27 28.23 19.43 18.10
N THR A 28 27.40 20.30 17.57
CA THR A 28 26.07 20.59 18.10
C THR A 28 25.11 19.42 17.87
N LEU A 29 25.13 18.80 16.70
CA LEU A 29 24.39 17.56 16.41
C LEU A 29 24.86 16.39 17.28
N SER A 30 26.17 16.26 17.54
CA SER A 30 26.70 15.21 18.42
C SER A 30 26.32 15.39 19.89
N ARG A 31 26.06 16.63 20.34
CA ARG A 31 25.52 16.93 21.68
C ARG A 31 24.02 16.65 21.79
N LEU A 32 23.25 16.96 20.74
CA LEU A 32 21.82 16.58 20.65
C LEU A 32 21.63 15.05 20.64
N PHE A 33 22.47 14.33 19.90
CA PHE A 33 22.42 12.85 19.91
C PHE A 33 22.81 12.22 21.27
N ARG A 34 23.64 12.89 22.06
CA ARG A 34 23.97 12.42 23.42
C ARG A 34 22.83 12.62 24.42
N HIS A 35 22.01 13.66 24.28
CA HIS A 35 20.87 13.87 25.17
C HIS A 35 19.69 12.94 24.87
N VAL A 36 19.56 12.45 23.63
CA VAL A 36 18.54 11.46 23.24
C VAL A 36 18.94 10.03 23.61
N ALA A 37 20.24 9.78 23.83
CA ALA A 37 20.78 8.46 24.17
C ALA A 37 20.83 8.17 25.70
N THR A 38 20.59 9.16 26.56
CA THR A 38 20.64 8.97 28.03
C THR A 38 19.31 8.58 28.67
N ASP A 39 18.19 8.65 27.93
CA ASP A 39 16.88 8.17 28.41
C ASP A 39 16.51 6.76 27.92
N ALA A 40 17.41 6.07 27.23
CA ALA A 40 17.28 4.66 26.92
C ALA A 40 18.13 3.86 27.92
N ALA A 41 17.54 3.50 29.06
CA ALA A 41 18.14 2.54 29.98
C ALA A 41 18.51 1.25 29.24
N PRO A 42 19.70 0.64 29.50
CA PRO A 42 20.13 -0.55 28.79
C PRO A 42 19.36 -1.77 29.31
N VAL A 43 18.38 -2.23 28.55
CA VAL A 43 17.87 -3.60 28.68
C VAL A 43 18.76 -4.51 27.83
N ALA A 44 20.00 -4.70 28.29
CA ALA A 44 20.91 -5.68 27.72
C ALA A 44 21.77 -6.27 28.84
N SER A 45 21.13 -7.00 29.75
CA SER A 45 21.76 -8.09 30.54
C SER A 45 20.66 -8.84 31.26
N GLN A 46 20.25 -9.93 30.71
CA GLN A 46 19.74 -11.18 31.30
C GLN A 46 18.93 -11.94 30.25
N VAL A 47 19.61 -12.51 29.25
CA VAL A 47 19.06 -13.62 28.47
C VAL A 47 19.98 -14.81 28.73
N THR A 48 19.86 -15.35 29.94
CA THR A 48 20.18 -16.75 30.21
C THR A 48 18.87 -17.51 30.38
N GLY A 49 18.55 -18.33 29.39
CA GLY A 49 17.71 -19.51 29.56
C GLY A 49 16.28 -19.31 30.05
N LYS A 50 15.35 -18.97 29.15
CA LYS A 50 14.01 -19.57 29.11
C LYS A 50 13.52 -19.49 27.68
N ASN A 51 13.05 -20.61 27.17
CA ASN A 51 12.37 -20.78 25.88
C ASN A 51 11.20 -19.77 25.81
N THR A 52 11.44 -18.54 25.34
CA THR A 52 10.38 -17.54 25.15
C THR A 52 9.58 -17.97 23.94
N ASP A 53 8.42 -18.52 24.21
CA ASP A 53 7.41 -18.90 23.22
C ASP A 53 7.26 -17.80 22.16
N VAL A 54 7.70 -18.10 20.94
CA VAL A 54 7.61 -17.19 19.80
C VAL A 54 6.16 -16.74 19.55
N SER A 55 5.18 -17.47 20.11
CA SER A 55 3.75 -17.22 19.96
C SER A 55 3.27 -15.93 20.65
N SER A 56 3.99 -15.40 21.64
CA SER A 56 3.59 -14.21 22.45
C SER A 56 4.19 -12.87 21.96
N ARG A 57 5.09 -12.88 20.95
CA ARG A 57 5.70 -11.64 20.46
C ARG A 57 4.67 -10.69 19.82
N PRO A 58 4.82 -9.36 19.97
CA PRO A 58 3.94 -8.37 19.35
C PRO A 58 3.80 -8.56 17.82
N LEU A 59 2.64 -8.15 17.28
CA LEU A 59 2.36 -8.18 15.85
C LEU A 59 3.17 -7.09 15.13
N VAL A 60 4.19 -7.50 14.38
CA VAL A 60 5.02 -6.62 13.56
C VAL A 60 4.99 -7.15 12.13
N ASP A 61 4.77 -6.29 11.14
CA ASP A 61 4.78 -6.65 9.73
C ASP A 61 6.19 -6.57 9.13
N LEU A 62 6.31 -6.92 7.83
CA LEU A 62 7.59 -6.99 7.11
C LEU A 62 8.35 -5.66 7.03
N ILE A 63 7.69 -4.52 7.24
CA ILE A 63 8.33 -3.19 7.24
C ILE A 63 8.44 -2.57 8.64
N GLY A 64 8.30 -3.39 9.69
CA GLY A 64 8.52 -2.99 11.07
C GLY A 64 7.34 -2.28 11.75
N ARG A 65 6.14 -2.18 11.12
CA ARG A 65 4.98 -1.56 11.76
C ARG A 65 4.40 -2.48 12.84
N ARG A 66 4.29 -1.97 14.06
CA ARG A 66 3.59 -2.67 15.15
C ARG A 66 2.08 -2.50 15.01
N HIS A 67 1.33 -3.59 15.11
CA HIS A 67 -0.13 -3.62 14.98
C HIS A 67 -0.77 -3.88 16.33
N ASN A 68 -1.24 -2.80 16.97
CA ASN A 68 -1.88 -2.85 18.29
C ASN A 68 -3.35 -2.39 18.27
N TYR A 69 -3.93 -2.16 17.08
CA TYR A 69 -5.29 -1.66 16.94
C TYR A 69 -6.14 -2.61 16.09
N LEU A 70 -7.18 -3.19 16.70
CA LEU A 70 -8.13 -4.08 16.06
C LEU A 70 -9.47 -3.37 15.83
N ARG A 71 -9.99 -3.45 14.60
CA ARG A 71 -11.36 -3.06 14.25
C ARG A 71 -12.20 -4.30 14.04
N ILE A 72 -13.35 -4.39 14.69
CA ILE A 72 -14.27 -5.52 14.58
C ILE A 72 -15.59 -5.00 14.02
N SER A 73 -15.98 -5.51 12.85
CA SER A 73 -17.33 -5.35 12.31
C SER A 73 -18.26 -6.33 13.03
N LEU A 74 -19.29 -5.83 13.69
CA LEU A 74 -20.19 -6.66 14.48
C LEU A 74 -21.40 -7.16 13.70
N THR A 75 -21.74 -6.48 12.59
CA THR A 75 -22.90 -6.78 11.75
C THR A 75 -22.73 -6.14 10.37
N GLU A 76 -23.35 -6.74 9.37
CA GLU A 76 -23.48 -6.16 8.03
C GLU A 76 -24.71 -5.24 7.92
N ARG A 77 -25.69 -5.38 8.83
CA ARG A 77 -26.91 -4.58 8.81
C ARG A 77 -26.62 -3.13 9.13
N CYS A 78 -27.24 -2.22 8.37
CA CYS A 78 -27.25 -0.79 8.63
C CYS A 78 -28.68 -0.25 8.46
N ASN A 79 -29.06 0.74 9.26
CA ASN A 79 -30.34 1.44 9.16
C ASN A 79 -30.28 2.71 8.30
N LEU A 80 -29.12 3.00 7.70
CA LEU A 80 -28.92 4.02 6.66
C LEU A 80 -28.55 3.36 5.32
N ARG A 81 -28.64 4.17 4.25
CA ARG A 81 -28.26 3.78 2.87
C ARG A 81 -27.38 4.89 2.25
N CYS A 82 -26.30 5.26 2.96
CA CYS A 82 -25.43 6.34 2.53
C CYS A 82 -24.92 6.11 1.11
N GLN A 83 -25.00 7.13 0.25
CA GLN A 83 -24.73 7.05 -1.19
C GLN A 83 -23.31 6.54 -1.50
N TYR A 84 -22.35 6.88 -0.65
CA TYR A 84 -20.95 6.48 -0.82
C TYR A 84 -20.59 5.12 -0.20
N CYS A 85 -21.52 4.49 0.53
CA CYS A 85 -21.24 3.31 1.34
C CYS A 85 -22.08 2.10 0.94
N MET A 86 -23.38 2.28 0.67
CA MET A 86 -24.31 1.19 0.49
C MET A 86 -25.34 1.51 -0.61
N PRO A 87 -25.63 0.57 -1.54
CA PRO A 87 -26.68 0.73 -2.53
C PRO A 87 -28.05 1.02 -1.89
N ALA A 88 -28.96 1.63 -2.64
CA ALA A 88 -30.30 2.02 -2.13
C ALA A 88 -31.11 0.81 -1.63
N GLU A 89 -31.02 -0.30 -2.35
CA GLU A 89 -31.61 -1.60 -2.04
C GLU A 89 -30.95 -2.30 -0.84
N GLY A 90 -29.72 -1.90 -0.49
CA GLY A 90 -28.88 -2.53 0.51
C GLY A 90 -27.95 -3.58 -0.08
N VAL A 91 -27.43 -4.45 0.77
CA VAL A 91 -26.54 -5.57 0.39
C VAL A 91 -27.18 -6.88 0.82
N ALA A 92 -26.88 -7.96 0.12
CA ALA A 92 -27.23 -9.31 0.56
C ALA A 92 -26.57 -9.58 1.93
N LEU A 93 -27.40 -9.90 2.92
CA LEU A 93 -26.92 -10.14 4.29
C LEU A 93 -26.56 -11.61 4.46
N SER A 94 -25.42 -11.84 5.11
CA SER A 94 -25.05 -13.19 5.52
C SER A 94 -26.10 -13.79 6.49
N PRO A 95 -26.38 -15.10 6.42
CA PRO A 95 -27.21 -15.77 7.39
C PRO A 95 -26.67 -15.54 8.81
N ARG A 96 -27.57 -15.44 9.81
CA ARG A 96 -27.16 -15.20 11.21
C ARG A 96 -26.10 -16.19 11.71
N ALA A 97 -26.20 -17.45 11.29
CA ALA A 97 -25.24 -18.49 11.63
C ALA A 97 -23.85 -18.24 11.04
N ALA A 98 -23.72 -17.48 9.96
CA ALA A 98 -22.44 -17.11 9.36
C ALA A 98 -21.74 -15.94 10.07
N LEU A 99 -22.45 -15.18 10.91
CA LEU A 99 -21.88 -14.08 11.67
C LEU A 99 -21.19 -14.59 12.95
N LEU A 100 -20.22 -13.84 13.45
CA LEU A 100 -19.56 -14.12 14.73
C LEU A 100 -20.53 -13.93 15.90
N SER A 101 -20.60 -14.92 16.78
CA SER A 101 -21.27 -14.83 18.08
C SER A 101 -20.45 -13.94 19.04
N THR A 102 -21.08 -13.51 20.16
CA THR A 102 -20.38 -12.78 21.23
C THR A 102 -19.19 -13.55 21.77
N ALA A 103 -19.34 -14.85 22.03
CA ALA A 103 -18.26 -15.70 22.53
C ALA A 103 -17.08 -15.76 21.55
N GLU A 104 -17.34 -15.87 20.24
CA GLU A 104 -16.31 -15.88 19.20
C GLU A 104 -15.60 -14.53 19.08
N VAL A 105 -16.34 -13.41 19.15
CA VAL A 105 -15.76 -12.05 19.16
C VAL A 105 -14.81 -11.89 20.35
N LEU A 106 -15.23 -12.28 21.56
CA LEU A 106 -14.41 -12.17 22.76
C LEU A 106 -13.22 -13.13 22.73
N ARG A 107 -13.38 -14.35 22.21
CA ARG A 107 -12.26 -15.29 22.02
C ARG A 107 -11.21 -14.74 21.06
N LEU A 108 -11.63 -14.22 19.91
CA LEU A 108 -10.71 -13.57 18.98
C LEU A 108 -10.01 -12.37 19.62
N ALA A 109 -10.75 -11.52 20.35
CA ALA A 109 -10.16 -10.36 21.03
C ALA A 109 -9.08 -10.78 22.04
N ARG A 110 -9.28 -11.87 22.82
CA ARG A 110 -8.25 -12.44 23.70
C ARG A 110 -7.01 -12.89 22.94
N VAL A 111 -7.19 -13.58 21.80
CA VAL A 111 -6.08 -13.99 20.93
C VAL A 111 -5.31 -12.76 20.43
N PHE A 112 -5.99 -11.69 19.99
CA PHE A 112 -5.32 -10.47 19.54
C PHE A 112 -4.67 -9.69 20.71
N ALA A 113 -5.26 -9.67 21.89
CA ALA A 113 -4.66 -9.06 23.08
C ALA A 113 -3.35 -9.77 23.46
N SER A 114 -3.30 -11.11 23.45
CA SER A 114 -2.07 -11.89 23.68
C SER A 114 -0.98 -11.61 22.63
N LEU A 115 -1.33 -11.05 21.48
CA LEU A 115 -0.43 -10.61 20.40
C LEU A 115 -0.08 -9.12 20.48
N GLY A 116 -0.47 -8.42 21.57
CA GLY A 116 -0.13 -7.03 21.85
C GLY A 116 -1.09 -6.00 21.28
N VAL A 117 -2.32 -6.39 20.92
CA VAL A 117 -3.42 -5.46 20.63
C VAL A 117 -3.95 -4.90 21.94
N ASP A 118 -3.95 -3.57 22.07
CA ASP A 118 -4.42 -2.85 23.26
C ASP A 118 -5.61 -1.93 22.99
N LYS A 119 -6.01 -1.77 21.73
CA LYS A 119 -7.12 -0.93 21.32
C LYS A 119 -8.09 -1.67 20.41
N VAL A 120 -9.38 -1.65 20.76
CA VAL A 120 -10.46 -2.22 19.96
C VAL A 120 -11.42 -1.13 19.50
N ARG A 121 -11.87 -1.20 18.25
CA ARG A 121 -12.95 -0.35 17.73
C ARG A 121 -14.06 -1.21 17.15
N LEU A 122 -15.23 -1.05 17.68
CA LEU A 122 -16.43 -1.68 17.19
C LEU A 122 -17.01 -0.87 16.02
N THR A 123 -17.30 -1.56 14.94
CA THR A 123 -17.86 -1.04 13.69
C THR A 123 -18.88 -2.03 13.13
N GLY A 124 -19.23 -1.91 11.87
CA GLY A 124 -20.09 -2.84 11.15
C GLY A 124 -20.74 -2.15 9.98
N GLY A 125 -21.93 -2.55 9.61
CA GLY A 125 -22.92 -1.65 9.05
C GLY A 125 -23.21 -0.60 10.11
N GLU A 126 -24.12 -0.93 11.06
CA GLU A 126 -24.33 -0.07 12.24
C GLU A 126 -24.25 -0.94 13.52
N PRO A 127 -23.21 -0.77 14.35
CA PRO A 127 -22.99 -1.63 15.52
C PRO A 127 -24.11 -1.52 16.57
N THR A 128 -24.80 -0.39 16.68
CA THR A 128 -25.89 -0.18 17.64
C THR A 128 -27.14 -1.00 17.35
N LEU A 129 -27.22 -1.62 16.18
CA LEU A 129 -28.31 -2.56 15.85
C LEU A 129 -28.11 -3.94 16.47
N ARG A 130 -26.91 -4.26 16.93
CA ARG A 130 -26.63 -5.52 17.58
C ARG A 130 -27.17 -5.49 19.02
N ALA A 131 -27.99 -6.48 19.39
CA ALA A 131 -28.70 -6.48 20.67
C ALA A 131 -27.75 -6.59 21.87
N ASP A 132 -26.77 -7.50 21.77
CA ASP A 132 -25.74 -7.85 22.76
C ASP A 132 -24.52 -6.92 22.78
N LEU A 133 -24.61 -5.73 22.16
CA LEU A 133 -23.49 -4.79 22.03
C LEU A 133 -22.90 -4.38 23.40
N ALA A 134 -23.75 -4.16 24.42
CA ALA A 134 -23.28 -3.79 25.75
C ALA A 134 -22.48 -4.92 26.42
N ASP A 135 -22.89 -6.17 26.21
CA ASP A 135 -22.18 -7.33 26.75
C ASP A 135 -20.84 -7.54 26.06
N ILE A 136 -20.79 -7.30 24.74
CA ILE A 136 -19.52 -7.29 23.98
C ILE A 136 -18.58 -6.23 24.53
N VAL A 137 -19.05 -4.99 24.76
CA VAL A 137 -18.20 -3.89 25.29
C VAL A 137 -17.68 -4.26 26.67
N ARG A 138 -18.52 -4.80 27.56
CA ARG A 138 -18.14 -5.24 28.89
C ARG A 138 -17.08 -6.34 28.83
N GLY A 139 -17.37 -7.42 28.10
CA GLY A 139 -16.43 -8.53 27.96
C GLY A 139 -15.11 -8.16 27.29
N LEU A 140 -15.08 -7.16 26.39
CA LEU A 140 -13.83 -6.64 25.84
C LEU A 140 -12.99 -5.87 26.87
N ASN A 141 -13.62 -5.11 27.78
CA ASN A 141 -12.92 -4.40 28.84
C ASN A 141 -12.39 -5.33 29.94
N GLU A 142 -12.95 -6.53 30.08
CA GLU A 142 -12.47 -7.57 31.01
C GLU A 142 -11.24 -8.33 30.47
N ILE A 143 -10.88 -8.15 29.19
CA ILE A 143 -9.72 -8.82 28.60
C ILE A 143 -8.44 -8.10 29.00
N GLU A 144 -7.56 -8.80 29.70
CA GLU A 144 -6.23 -8.30 30.05
C GLU A 144 -5.46 -7.85 28.77
N GLY A 145 -4.85 -6.68 28.84
CA GLY A 145 -4.12 -6.07 27.72
C GLY A 145 -4.97 -5.13 26.85
N ILE A 146 -6.30 -5.21 26.85
CA ILE A 146 -7.16 -4.23 26.16
C ILE A 146 -7.31 -2.99 27.04
N ARG A 147 -6.79 -1.85 26.54
CA ARG A 147 -6.78 -0.57 27.26
C ARG A 147 -7.92 0.35 26.86
N SER A 148 -8.49 0.17 25.68
CA SER A 148 -9.51 1.07 25.16
C SER A 148 -10.45 0.37 24.19
N VAL A 149 -11.74 0.41 24.50
CA VAL A 149 -12.83 -0.01 23.61
C VAL A 149 -13.55 1.23 23.09
N SER A 150 -13.61 1.39 21.78
CA SER A 150 -14.24 2.54 21.12
C SER A 150 -15.23 2.07 20.04
N MET A 151 -16.15 2.96 19.65
CA MET A 151 -17.17 2.64 18.64
C MET A 151 -17.25 3.71 17.55
N THR A 152 -17.56 3.29 16.32
CA THR A 152 -18.00 4.18 15.24
C THR A 152 -19.45 3.85 14.91
N THR A 153 -20.31 4.85 14.92
CA THR A 153 -21.77 4.72 14.73
C THR A 153 -22.31 5.86 13.85
N ASN A 154 -23.44 5.63 13.20
CA ASN A 154 -24.18 6.69 12.51
C ASN A 154 -25.01 7.58 13.46
N GLY A 155 -25.06 7.26 14.74
CA GLY A 155 -25.69 8.08 15.78
C GLY A 155 -27.21 8.00 15.91
N LEU A 156 -27.96 7.42 14.96
CA LEU A 156 -29.43 7.47 14.94
C LEU A 156 -30.12 6.94 16.20
N VAL A 157 -29.51 5.97 16.87
CA VAL A 157 -30.07 5.37 18.11
C VAL A 157 -29.15 5.59 19.32
N LEU A 158 -28.18 6.50 19.18
CA LEU A 158 -27.15 6.72 20.19
C LEU A 158 -27.73 7.15 21.52
N THR A 159 -28.75 8.05 21.55
CA THR A 159 -29.42 8.51 22.76
C THR A 159 -29.97 7.36 23.62
N ARG A 160 -30.48 6.30 23.00
CA ARG A 160 -31.02 5.14 23.72
C ARG A 160 -29.96 4.15 24.18
N ARG A 161 -28.84 4.06 23.46
CA ARG A 161 -27.81 3.04 23.68
C ARG A 161 -26.64 3.52 24.53
N LEU A 162 -26.27 4.81 24.41
CA LEU A 162 -25.03 5.33 24.96
C LEU A 162 -24.90 5.21 26.48
N PRO A 163 -25.95 5.46 27.31
CA PRO A 163 -25.85 5.29 28.75
C PRO A 163 -25.48 3.86 29.18
N ALA A 164 -26.04 2.85 28.52
CA ALA A 164 -25.72 1.45 28.81
C ALA A 164 -24.30 1.10 28.34
N LEU A 165 -23.87 1.63 27.18
CA LEU A 165 -22.52 1.43 26.65
C LEU A 165 -21.46 2.10 27.51
N GLN A 166 -21.74 3.28 28.07
CA GLN A 166 -20.84 3.96 29.02
C GLN A 166 -20.65 3.10 30.29
N ARG A 167 -21.74 2.60 30.88
CA ARG A 167 -21.65 1.69 32.03
C ARG A 167 -20.91 0.40 31.73
N ALA A 168 -20.95 -0.06 30.48
CA ALA A 168 -20.16 -1.21 30.00
C ALA A 168 -18.67 -0.88 29.76
N GLY A 169 -18.26 0.40 29.89
CA GLY A 169 -16.86 0.82 29.75
C GLY A 169 -16.48 1.30 28.34
N LEU A 170 -17.45 1.74 27.50
CA LEU A 170 -17.11 2.33 26.19
C LEU A 170 -16.31 3.62 26.38
N ALA A 171 -15.06 3.66 25.91
CA ALA A 171 -14.12 4.76 26.20
C ALA A 171 -14.23 5.94 25.21
N ALA A 172 -14.66 5.71 23.96
CA ALA A 172 -14.75 6.78 22.96
C ALA A 172 -15.78 6.47 21.87
N VAL A 173 -16.40 7.53 21.36
CA VAL A 173 -17.40 7.47 20.29
C VAL A 173 -16.95 8.31 19.09
N ASN A 174 -17.04 7.71 17.90
CA ASN A 174 -16.98 8.45 16.63
C ASN A 174 -18.38 8.40 16.00
N VAL A 175 -18.93 9.55 15.67
CA VAL A 175 -20.22 9.68 14.98
C VAL A 175 -19.97 9.99 13.51
N SER A 176 -20.58 9.24 12.60
CA SER A 176 -20.56 9.55 11.17
C SER A 176 -21.69 10.54 10.87
N LEU A 177 -21.33 11.75 10.41
CA LEU A 177 -22.25 12.84 10.11
C LEU A 177 -21.72 13.66 8.94
N ASP A 178 -22.36 13.53 7.78
CA ASP A 178 -21.85 14.10 6.54
C ASP A 178 -22.48 15.44 6.16
N SER A 179 -23.53 15.90 6.87
CA SER A 179 -24.17 17.19 6.67
C SER A 179 -24.84 17.68 7.94
N LEU A 180 -24.84 19.01 8.17
CA LEU A 180 -25.59 19.70 9.21
C LEU A 180 -26.96 20.21 8.73
N ARG A 181 -27.29 20.04 7.45
CA ARG A 181 -28.54 20.47 6.82
C ARG A 181 -29.49 19.27 6.67
N PRO A 182 -30.74 19.36 7.17
CA PRO A 182 -31.66 18.22 7.22
C PRO A 182 -31.95 17.58 5.85
N ASP A 183 -32.20 18.40 4.84
CA ASP A 183 -32.49 17.98 3.48
C ASP A 183 -31.29 17.27 2.83
N ARG A 184 -30.09 17.79 3.06
CA ARG A 184 -28.86 17.23 2.54
C ARG A 184 -28.47 15.96 3.27
N TYR A 185 -28.59 15.95 4.61
CA TYR A 185 -28.39 14.72 5.39
C TYR A 185 -29.29 13.59 4.88
N GLU A 186 -30.58 13.86 4.67
CA GLU A 186 -31.52 12.86 4.17
C GLU A 186 -31.17 12.39 2.76
N ARG A 187 -30.79 13.30 1.86
CA ARG A 187 -30.31 12.92 0.52
C ARG A 187 -29.07 12.00 0.59
N MET A 188 -28.10 12.32 1.46
CA MET A 188 -26.86 11.57 1.58
C MET A 188 -27.03 10.22 2.25
N ALA A 189 -27.77 10.19 3.36
CA ALA A 189 -28.04 8.99 4.16
C ALA A 189 -29.21 8.15 3.63
N ARG A 190 -30.01 8.70 2.70
CA ARG A 190 -31.27 8.16 2.16
C ARG A 190 -32.28 7.80 3.25
N ARG A 191 -32.19 8.46 4.39
CA ARG A 191 -33.10 8.31 5.55
C ARG A 191 -33.07 9.58 6.39
N PRO A 192 -34.22 10.05 6.93
CA PRO A 192 -34.26 11.18 7.83
C PRO A 192 -33.65 10.84 9.20
N GLY A 193 -33.17 11.84 9.95
CA GLY A 193 -32.72 11.59 11.31
C GLY A 193 -31.64 12.49 11.85
N LEU A 194 -31.29 13.58 11.19
CA LEU A 194 -30.24 14.53 11.63
C LEU A 194 -30.43 14.97 13.09
N SER A 195 -31.66 15.38 13.48
CA SER A 195 -31.95 15.84 14.86
C SER A 195 -31.62 14.78 15.92
N ARG A 196 -31.88 13.49 15.61
CA ARG A 196 -31.53 12.38 16.50
C ARG A 196 -30.02 12.16 16.62
N VAL A 197 -29.27 12.37 15.52
CA VAL A 197 -27.82 12.26 15.52
C VAL A 197 -27.21 13.39 16.34
N LEU A 198 -27.65 14.63 16.14
CA LEU A 198 -27.20 15.80 16.89
C LEU A 198 -27.49 15.64 18.39
N ALA A 199 -28.71 15.23 18.76
CA ALA A 199 -29.05 14.91 20.16
C ALA A 199 -28.16 13.79 20.75
N GLY A 200 -27.74 12.81 19.91
CA GLY A 200 -26.77 11.78 20.31
C GLY A 200 -25.37 12.33 20.58
N VAL A 201 -24.93 13.31 19.79
CA VAL A 201 -23.65 14.04 20.00
C VAL A 201 -23.70 14.84 21.29
N ASP A 202 -24.79 15.59 21.50
CA ASP A 202 -24.96 16.41 22.71
C ASP A 202 -25.01 15.54 23.97
N LEU A 203 -25.74 14.43 23.95
CA LEU A 203 -25.74 13.45 25.03
C LEU A 203 -24.33 12.88 25.30
N ALA A 204 -23.55 12.59 24.24
CA ALA A 204 -22.20 12.08 24.42
C ALA A 204 -21.31 13.10 25.15
N LEU A 205 -21.43 14.39 24.82
CA LEU A 205 -20.73 15.48 25.53
C LEU A 205 -21.19 15.59 26.99
N GLN A 206 -22.49 15.52 27.25
CA GLN A 206 -23.06 15.54 28.62
C GLN A 206 -22.56 14.36 29.47
N LEU A 207 -22.40 13.20 28.85
CA LEU A 207 -21.86 12.00 29.50
C LEU A 207 -20.32 12.03 29.67
N GLY A 208 -19.65 13.11 29.27
CA GLY A 208 -18.22 13.31 29.49
C GLY A 208 -17.29 12.74 28.41
N TYR A 209 -17.81 12.30 27.25
CA TYR A 209 -16.95 11.91 26.13
C TYR A 209 -16.27 13.14 25.52
N ARG A 210 -14.95 13.26 25.66
CA ARG A 210 -14.16 14.40 25.16
C ARG A 210 -12.84 13.96 24.53
N PRO A 211 -12.57 14.37 23.27
CA PRO A 211 -13.52 14.93 22.31
C PRO A 211 -14.46 13.86 21.75
N VAL A 212 -15.71 14.21 21.50
CA VAL A 212 -16.57 13.42 20.61
C VAL A 212 -16.08 13.63 19.18
N LYS A 213 -15.81 12.54 18.46
CA LYS A 213 -15.28 12.64 17.09
C LYS A 213 -16.41 12.53 16.07
N ILE A 214 -16.46 13.48 15.15
CA ILE A 214 -17.41 13.50 14.04
C ILE A 214 -16.62 13.22 12.76
N ASN A 215 -16.97 12.14 12.05
CA ASN A 215 -16.38 11.79 10.78
C ASN A 215 -17.30 12.24 9.64
N THR A 216 -16.78 13.06 8.74
CA THR A 216 -17.50 13.64 7.60
C THR A 216 -16.76 13.29 6.33
N VAL A 217 -17.37 12.51 5.44
CA VAL A 217 -16.81 12.24 4.11
C VAL A 217 -17.13 13.43 3.20
N LEU A 218 -16.09 14.11 2.73
CA LEU A 218 -16.27 15.25 1.82
C LEU A 218 -16.45 14.79 0.38
N MET A 219 -17.52 15.27 -0.23
CA MET A 219 -17.84 15.01 -1.65
C MET A 219 -18.13 16.34 -2.36
N ARG A 220 -17.38 16.63 -3.41
CA ARG A 220 -17.51 17.83 -4.24
C ARG A 220 -18.90 17.96 -4.83
N GLY A 221 -19.46 19.17 -4.76
CA GLY A 221 -20.80 19.48 -5.23
C GLY A 221 -21.92 18.83 -4.40
N PHE A 222 -21.57 18.26 -3.24
CA PHE A 222 -22.54 17.64 -2.36
C PHE A 222 -22.57 18.25 -0.94
N ASN A 223 -21.43 18.31 -0.25
CA ASN A 223 -21.30 18.85 1.11
C ASN A 223 -19.99 19.64 1.34
N ASP A 224 -19.25 19.92 0.29
CA ASP A 224 -18.01 20.70 0.33
C ASP A 224 -18.23 22.17 0.70
N ASP A 225 -19.44 22.71 0.49
CA ASP A 225 -19.88 24.03 0.95
C ASP A 225 -20.19 24.10 2.45
N GLU A 226 -20.32 22.94 3.15
CA GLU A 226 -20.57 22.89 4.61
C GLU A 226 -19.27 22.82 5.44
N ILE A 227 -18.10 22.86 4.82
CA ILE A 227 -16.82 22.79 5.56
C ILE A 227 -16.75 23.84 6.67
N LEU A 228 -17.13 25.08 6.37
CA LEU A 228 -17.12 26.18 7.35
C LEU A 228 -18.21 26.02 8.40
N ASP A 229 -19.40 25.52 8.05
CA ASP A 229 -20.47 25.23 9.00
C ASP A 229 -20.01 24.19 10.05
N PHE A 230 -19.30 23.15 9.60
CA PHE A 230 -18.70 22.16 10.50
C PHE A 230 -17.57 22.72 11.37
N VAL A 231 -16.79 23.68 10.87
CA VAL A 231 -15.77 24.38 11.67
C VAL A 231 -16.47 25.20 12.76
N GLU A 232 -17.50 25.98 12.41
CA GLU A 232 -18.29 26.77 13.37
C GLU A 232 -19.00 25.87 14.41
N TYR A 233 -19.43 24.68 14.02
CA TYR A 233 -20.03 23.70 14.93
C TYR A 233 -19.07 23.27 16.06
N THR A 234 -17.74 23.45 15.90
CA THR A 234 -16.71 23.19 16.93
C THR A 234 -16.48 24.35 17.90
N ARG A 235 -17.11 25.55 17.68
CA ARG A 235 -16.83 26.76 18.45
C ARG A 235 -17.04 26.55 19.95
N ASP A 236 -18.22 26.11 20.35
CA ASP A 236 -18.64 25.97 21.74
C ASP A 236 -18.76 24.51 22.20
N ARG A 237 -18.28 23.58 21.38
CA ARG A 237 -18.39 22.13 21.61
C ARG A 237 -17.01 21.45 21.61
N GLU A 238 -16.72 20.64 22.60
CA GLU A 238 -15.50 19.83 22.68
C GLU A 238 -15.58 18.60 21.74
N ILE A 239 -15.77 18.88 20.45
CA ILE A 239 -15.83 17.88 19.38
C ILE A 239 -14.60 18.01 18.47
N GLU A 240 -14.28 16.92 17.79
CA GLU A 240 -13.25 16.89 16.75
C GLU A 240 -13.90 16.48 15.43
N VAL A 241 -14.19 17.45 14.56
CA VAL A 241 -14.71 17.18 13.22
C VAL A 241 -13.57 16.69 12.33
N ARG A 242 -13.75 15.56 11.67
CA ARG A 242 -12.75 14.91 10.82
C ARG A 242 -13.24 14.82 9.39
N PHE A 243 -12.72 15.65 8.54
CA PHE A 243 -12.97 15.60 7.10
C PHE A 243 -12.14 14.46 6.47
N ILE A 244 -12.83 13.58 5.76
CA ILE A 244 -12.26 12.38 5.15
C ILE A 244 -12.37 12.53 3.64
N GLU A 245 -11.26 12.36 2.92
CA GLU A 245 -11.29 12.29 1.47
C GLU A 245 -12.14 11.10 1.00
N PHE A 246 -13.02 11.33 0.02
CA PHE A 246 -13.86 10.29 -0.56
C PHE A 246 -12.99 9.18 -1.18
N MET A 247 -13.26 7.93 -0.81
CA MET A 247 -12.44 6.77 -1.17
C MET A 247 -13.18 5.78 -2.05
N PRO A 248 -12.48 5.06 -2.96
CA PRO A 248 -13.07 4.00 -3.76
C PRO A 248 -13.38 2.77 -2.90
N PHE A 249 -14.64 2.34 -2.93
CA PHE A 249 -15.10 1.05 -2.42
C PHE A 249 -15.93 0.34 -3.47
N SER A 250 -15.99 -0.99 -3.41
CA SER A 250 -16.79 -1.77 -4.34
C SER A 250 -18.25 -1.31 -4.33
N GLY A 251 -18.78 -0.92 -5.48
CA GLY A 251 -20.18 -0.53 -5.64
C GLY A 251 -20.54 0.89 -5.20
N ASN A 252 -19.60 1.75 -4.77
CA ASN A 252 -19.91 3.11 -4.32
C ASN A 252 -19.90 4.17 -5.44
N GLY A 253 -19.74 3.77 -6.72
CA GLY A 253 -19.70 4.70 -7.85
C GLY A 253 -18.63 5.77 -7.70
N TRP A 254 -17.46 5.42 -7.13
CA TRP A 254 -16.39 6.36 -6.89
C TRP A 254 -15.91 7.02 -8.19
N ASP A 255 -15.80 8.33 -8.13
CA ASP A 255 -15.29 9.19 -9.18
C ASP A 255 -14.33 10.20 -8.53
N ASP A 256 -13.15 10.37 -9.10
CA ASP A 256 -12.13 11.27 -8.57
C ASP A 256 -12.54 12.74 -8.65
N SER A 257 -13.41 13.12 -9.61
CA SER A 257 -13.98 14.46 -9.72
C SER A 257 -14.79 14.87 -8.48
N ARG A 258 -15.33 13.90 -7.75
CA ARG A 258 -16.08 14.11 -6.51
C ARG A 258 -15.21 14.19 -5.26
N MET A 259 -13.93 13.87 -5.36
CA MET A 259 -13.02 13.96 -4.22
C MET A 259 -12.65 15.42 -3.94
N VAL A 260 -12.71 15.81 -2.66
CA VAL A 260 -12.17 17.08 -2.17
C VAL A 260 -10.84 16.81 -1.50
N PRO A 261 -9.70 17.23 -2.09
CA PRO A 261 -8.38 17.03 -1.48
C PRO A 261 -8.24 17.78 -0.16
N GLN A 262 -7.52 17.19 0.81
CA GLN A 262 -7.23 17.85 2.09
C GLN A 262 -6.70 19.28 1.91
N ARG A 263 -5.80 19.50 0.95
CA ARG A 263 -5.23 20.82 0.67
C ARG A 263 -6.29 21.87 0.39
N GLU A 264 -7.30 21.52 -0.40
CA GLU A 264 -8.39 22.41 -0.78
C GLU A 264 -9.31 22.70 0.41
N ALA A 265 -9.72 21.66 1.14
CA ALA A 265 -10.53 21.82 2.34
C ALA A 265 -9.81 22.66 3.41
N LEU A 266 -8.52 22.44 3.63
CA LEU A 266 -7.72 23.25 4.56
C LEU A 266 -7.57 24.69 4.10
N GLN A 267 -7.43 24.94 2.79
CA GLN A 267 -7.36 26.29 2.22
C GLN A 267 -8.67 27.05 2.44
N ALA A 268 -9.83 26.41 2.25
CA ALA A 268 -11.14 27.01 2.53
C ALA A 268 -11.26 27.44 4.01
N VAL A 269 -10.83 26.57 4.94
CA VAL A 269 -10.83 26.91 6.38
C VAL A 269 -9.89 28.06 6.68
N ARG A 270 -8.68 28.08 6.13
CA ARG A 270 -7.69 29.16 6.34
C ARG A 270 -8.14 30.51 5.76
N ALA A 271 -8.85 30.51 4.66
CA ALA A 271 -9.39 31.75 4.07
C ALA A 271 -10.33 32.46 5.01
N ARG A 272 -11.10 31.73 5.84
CA ARG A 272 -12.01 32.28 6.83
C ARG A 272 -11.36 32.48 8.21
N HIS A 273 -10.45 31.59 8.59
CA HIS A 273 -9.79 31.53 9.90
C HIS A 273 -8.26 31.57 9.71
N ALA A 274 -7.73 32.77 9.40
CA ALA A 274 -6.30 32.99 9.14
C ALA A 274 -5.39 32.55 10.31
N ALA A 275 -5.90 32.64 11.55
CA ALA A 275 -5.20 32.22 12.76
C ALA A 275 -5.27 30.71 13.07
N LEU A 276 -5.75 29.87 12.14
CA LEU A 276 -5.86 28.42 12.32
C LEU A 276 -4.49 27.80 12.65
N GLN A 277 -4.40 27.09 13.76
CA GLN A 277 -3.15 26.53 14.28
C GLN A 277 -3.11 25.01 14.18
N PRO A 278 -1.98 24.40 13.71
CA PRO A 278 -1.80 22.97 13.75
C PRO A 278 -1.68 22.49 15.19
N GLN A 279 -2.25 21.34 15.48
CA GLN A 279 -2.10 20.67 16.77
C GLN A 279 -0.98 19.62 16.70
N PRO A 280 -0.27 19.36 17.80
CA PRO A 280 0.76 18.33 17.84
C PRO A 280 0.21 16.98 17.32
N PRO A 281 0.99 16.24 16.51
CA PRO A 281 0.58 14.95 15.99
C PRO A 281 0.41 13.95 17.14
N ARG A 282 -0.73 13.24 17.15
CA ARG A 282 -0.98 12.16 18.11
C ARG A 282 -0.47 10.85 17.52
N LEU A 283 0.21 10.06 18.34
CA LEU A 283 0.75 8.77 17.91
C LEU A 283 -0.36 7.89 17.31
N HIS A 284 -0.12 7.37 16.10
CA HIS A 284 -1.06 6.52 15.34
C HIS A 284 -2.43 7.16 15.00
N ASP A 285 -2.59 8.48 15.11
CA ASP A 285 -3.78 9.13 14.57
C ASP A 285 -3.71 9.18 13.03
N THR A 286 -4.87 9.20 12.37
CA THR A 286 -4.98 9.31 10.91
C THR A 286 -5.23 10.74 10.47
N ALA A 287 -5.72 11.58 11.39
CA ALA A 287 -6.06 12.96 11.10
C ALA A 287 -4.90 13.89 11.44
N THR A 288 -4.59 14.82 10.55
CA THR A 288 -3.84 16.03 10.87
C THR A 288 -4.82 17.02 11.50
N VAL A 289 -4.62 17.37 12.77
CA VAL A 289 -5.60 18.16 13.57
C VAL A 289 -5.19 19.62 13.62
N TRP A 290 -6.17 20.51 13.55
CA TRP A 290 -6.04 21.97 13.60
C TRP A 290 -7.06 22.54 14.57
N ARG A 291 -6.77 23.69 15.16
CA ARG A 291 -7.70 24.40 16.06
C ARG A 291 -7.76 25.86 15.68
N VAL A 292 -8.97 26.42 15.68
CA VAL A 292 -9.18 27.86 15.63
C VAL A 292 -8.98 28.40 17.05
N PRO A 293 -8.14 29.41 17.28
CA PRO A 293 -7.98 30.01 18.60
C PRO A 293 -9.34 30.47 19.18
N GLY A 294 -9.56 30.14 20.45
CA GLY A 294 -10.82 30.42 21.13
C GLY A 294 -11.93 29.38 20.93
N TYR A 295 -11.79 28.44 20.03
CA TYR A 295 -12.76 27.34 19.86
C TYR A 295 -12.51 26.20 20.84
N ALA A 296 -13.59 25.66 21.41
CA ALA A 296 -13.52 24.53 22.34
C ALA A 296 -13.07 23.23 21.64
N GLY A 297 -13.54 23.02 20.41
CA GLY A 297 -13.24 21.83 19.61
C GLY A 297 -12.09 22.03 18.64
N SER A 298 -11.97 21.10 17.68
CA SER A 298 -10.91 21.09 16.67
C SER A 298 -11.40 20.47 15.36
N VAL A 299 -10.65 20.70 14.29
CA VAL A 299 -10.90 20.11 12.98
C VAL A 299 -9.71 19.25 12.55
N GLY A 300 -9.97 18.10 11.97
CA GLY A 300 -8.96 17.16 11.49
C GLY A 300 -9.17 16.83 10.02
N PHE A 301 -8.10 16.50 9.32
CA PHE A 301 -8.14 16.07 7.93
C PHE A 301 -7.53 14.68 7.79
N ILE A 302 -8.24 13.78 7.13
CA ILE A 302 -7.81 12.41 6.85
C ILE A 302 -7.57 12.26 5.36
N SER A 303 -6.33 12.49 4.94
CA SER A 303 -5.86 12.47 3.56
C SER A 303 -5.60 11.02 3.07
N SER A 304 -6.66 10.21 3.04
CA SER A 304 -6.56 8.79 2.68
C SER A 304 -6.10 8.55 1.24
N MET A 305 -6.35 9.50 0.34
CA MET A 305 -6.06 9.41 -1.10
C MET A 305 -4.83 10.24 -1.49
N THR A 306 -4.75 11.51 -1.07
CA THR A 306 -3.68 12.43 -1.50
C THR A 306 -2.38 12.25 -0.71
N GLN A 307 -2.46 12.03 0.61
CA GLN A 307 -1.30 11.80 1.49
C GLN A 307 -1.58 10.62 2.41
N ASN A 308 -1.38 9.41 1.89
CA ASN A 308 -1.72 8.21 2.63
C ASN A 308 -0.86 8.03 3.89
N PHE A 309 -1.51 7.60 4.98
CA PHE A 309 -0.91 7.29 6.28
C PHE A 309 -0.54 5.80 6.43
N CYS A 310 -0.22 5.12 5.31
CA CYS A 310 0.09 3.69 5.31
C CYS A 310 1.37 3.35 6.07
N SER A 311 2.36 4.25 6.07
CA SER A 311 3.64 4.07 6.78
C SER A 311 3.47 3.92 8.31
N SER A 312 2.48 4.59 8.91
CA SER A 312 2.15 4.52 10.34
C SER A 312 0.93 3.65 10.67
N CYS A 313 0.41 2.89 9.69
CA CYS A 313 -0.81 2.12 9.87
C CYS A 313 -0.61 0.93 10.81
N ASN A 314 -1.22 0.97 12.00
CA ASN A 314 -1.19 -0.05 13.03
C ASN A 314 -2.47 -0.91 13.10
N ARG A 315 -3.34 -0.88 12.06
CA ARG A 315 -4.70 -1.42 12.13
C ARG A 315 -4.84 -2.78 11.47
N LEU A 316 -5.59 -3.66 12.14
CA LEU A 316 -6.15 -4.90 11.61
C LEU A 316 -7.68 -4.84 11.67
N ARG A 317 -8.37 -5.63 10.85
CA ARG A 317 -9.83 -5.66 10.79
C ARG A 317 -10.36 -7.09 10.79
N ILE A 318 -11.48 -7.29 11.46
CA ILE A 318 -12.29 -8.51 11.37
C ILE A 318 -13.65 -8.12 10.81
N THR A 319 -14.10 -8.80 9.77
CA THR A 319 -15.44 -8.64 9.19
C THR A 319 -16.50 -9.31 10.06
N ALA A 320 -17.77 -9.01 9.84
CA ALA A 320 -18.88 -9.56 10.64
C ALA A 320 -19.00 -11.09 10.53
N ASP A 321 -18.62 -11.64 9.38
CA ASP A 321 -18.55 -13.08 9.10
C ASP A 321 -17.20 -13.73 9.48
N GLY A 322 -16.32 -12.98 10.18
CA GLY A 322 -15.11 -13.50 10.81
C GLY A 322 -13.87 -13.59 9.92
N ASN A 323 -13.80 -12.85 8.81
CA ASN A 323 -12.60 -12.78 7.98
C ASN A 323 -11.63 -11.71 8.48
N LEU A 324 -10.34 -12.04 8.58
CA LEU A 324 -9.27 -11.11 8.89
C LEU A 324 -8.82 -10.37 7.62
N LYS A 325 -8.89 -9.04 7.67
CA LYS A 325 -8.32 -8.12 6.65
C LYS A 325 -7.17 -7.34 7.25
N VAL A 326 -5.99 -7.47 6.67
CA VAL A 326 -4.80 -6.73 7.12
C VAL A 326 -4.74 -5.31 6.54
N CYS A 327 -5.51 -5.03 5.48
CA CYS A 327 -5.65 -3.71 4.86
C CYS A 327 -7.13 -3.41 4.56
N LEU A 328 -7.53 -2.13 4.53
CA LEU A 328 -8.89 -1.72 4.18
C LEU A 328 -9.24 -2.06 2.73
N PHE A 329 -8.31 -1.83 1.82
CA PHE A 329 -8.47 -2.00 0.36
C PHE A 329 -7.96 -3.35 -0.16
N GLY A 330 -7.42 -4.22 0.72
CA GLY A 330 -6.92 -5.53 0.32
C GLY A 330 -8.07 -6.50 0.05
N ALA A 331 -8.01 -7.20 -1.09
CA ALA A 331 -8.94 -8.28 -1.41
C ALA A 331 -8.64 -9.57 -0.62
N ALA A 332 -7.39 -9.73 -0.15
CA ALA A 332 -6.99 -10.93 0.58
C ALA A 332 -7.61 -10.96 1.98
N GLU A 333 -8.39 -11.98 2.24
CA GLU A 333 -9.04 -12.27 3.52
C GLU A 333 -8.62 -13.65 4.01
N VAL A 334 -8.57 -13.81 5.33
CA VAL A 334 -8.30 -15.10 5.99
C VAL A 334 -9.44 -15.39 6.94
N SER A 335 -10.17 -16.47 6.72
CA SER A 335 -11.31 -16.82 7.57
C SER A 335 -10.86 -17.32 8.94
N LEU A 336 -10.99 -16.45 9.94
CA LEU A 336 -10.81 -16.85 11.34
C LEU A 336 -12.00 -17.67 11.85
N ARG A 337 -13.22 -17.41 11.32
CA ARG A 337 -14.41 -18.19 11.67
C ARG A 337 -14.25 -19.66 11.27
N ALA A 338 -13.81 -19.92 10.03
CA ALA A 338 -13.59 -21.29 9.57
C ALA A 338 -12.61 -22.05 10.49
N ALA A 339 -11.55 -21.36 10.93
CA ALA A 339 -10.60 -21.93 11.88
C ALA A 339 -11.22 -22.13 13.27
N LEU A 340 -12.01 -21.14 13.79
CA LEU A 340 -12.70 -21.25 15.08
C LEU A 340 -13.66 -22.42 15.16
N ARG A 341 -14.40 -22.66 14.08
CA ARG A 341 -15.50 -23.66 14.02
C ARG A 341 -15.05 -25.02 13.50
N GLY A 342 -13.81 -25.13 13.00
CA GLY A 342 -13.31 -26.35 12.42
C GLY A 342 -13.97 -26.71 11.09
N GLU A 343 -14.38 -25.73 10.27
CA GLU A 343 -15.03 -25.98 8.98
C GLU A 343 -14.17 -26.77 7.99
N ALA A 344 -12.84 -26.83 8.22
CA ALA A 344 -11.88 -27.62 7.42
C ALA A 344 -11.15 -28.70 8.25
N GLY A 345 -11.69 -29.10 9.42
CA GLY A 345 -11.10 -30.06 10.34
C GLY A 345 -11.50 -29.79 11.79
N ALA A 346 -10.64 -30.13 12.76
CA ALA A 346 -10.90 -29.79 14.16
C ALA A 346 -10.84 -28.27 14.42
N PRO A 347 -11.67 -27.74 15.35
CA PRO A 347 -11.59 -26.34 15.76
C PRO A 347 -10.17 -25.95 16.22
N ALA A 348 -9.65 -24.84 15.71
CA ALA A 348 -8.34 -24.36 16.03
C ALA A 348 -8.22 -23.95 17.50
N ASP A 349 -7.12 -24.31 18.14
CA ASP A 349 -6.73 -23.75 19.42
C ASP A 349 -6.21 -22.31 19.26
N ASP A 350 -5.98 -21.63 20.38
CA ASP A 350 -5.53 -20.23 20.35
C ASP A 350 -4.10 -20.09 19.79
N ALA A 351 -3.27 -21.12 19.89
CA ALA A 351 -1.93 -21.11 19.30
C ALA A 351 -1.99 -21.19 17.76
N ALA A 352 -2.88 -22.01 17.20
CA ALA A 352 -3.14 -22.06 15.76
C ALA A 352 -3.72 -20.74 15.25
N LEU A 353 -4.65 -20.11 15.98
CA LEU A 353 -5.20 -18.80 15.64
C LEU A 353 -4.10 -17.72 15.65
N ARG A 354 -3.21 -17.71 16.64
CA ARG A 354 -2.05 -16.80 16.67
C ARG A 354 -1.14 -16.99 15.45
N ARG A 355 -0.83 -18.23 15.07
CA ARG A 355 -0.03 -18.52 13.86
C ARG A 355 -0.73 -18.01 12.60
N LEU A 356 -2.04 -18.22 12.46
CA LEU A 356 -2.84 -17.78 11.32
C LEU A 356 -2.85 -16.25 11.19
N VAL A 357 -3.05 -15.52 12.30
CA VAL A 357 -3.00 -14.04 12.34
C VAL A 357 -1.62 -13.52 11.93
N ARG A 358 -0.53 -14.13 12.42
CA ARG A 358 0.84 -13.75 12.03
C ARG A 358 1.08 -13.99 10.54
N ALA A 359 0.70 -15.14 10.02
CA ALA A 359 0.86 -15.48 8.59
C ALA A 359 0.06 -14.52 7.69
N ALA A 360 -1.16 -14.12 8.11
CA ALA A 360 -1.93 -13.12 7.40
C ALA A 360 -1.24 -11.75 7.42
N LEU A 361 -0.66 -11.34 8.55
CA LEU A 361 0.02 -10.04 8.69
C LEU A 361 1.25 -9.92 7.78
N GLN A 362 1.98 -11.00 7.53
CA GLN A 362 3.13 -11.01 6.61
C GLN A 362 2.74 -10.66 5.15
N ARG A 363 1.43 -10.74 4.81
CA ARG A 363 0.90 -10.36 3.49
C ARG A 363 0.53 -8.87 3.42
N LYS A 364 0.70 -8.10 4.51
CA LYS A 364 0.35 -6.67 4.53
C LYS A 364 1.34 -5.85 3.70
N ARG A 365 0.83 -5.15 2.69
CA ARG A 365 1.63 -4.31 1.79
C ARG A 365 2.08 -3.01 2.48
N PRO A 366 3.20 -2.40 2.03
CA PRO A 366 3.65 -1.08 2.52
C PRO A 366 2.61 0.02 2.30
N ARG A 367 1.93 0.01 1.15
CA ARG A 367 0.84 0.95 0.79
C ARG A 367 -0.42 0.19 0.41
N HIS A 368 -1.58 0.84 0.51
CA HIS A 368 -2.85 0.21 0.11
C HIS A 368 -3.01 0.15 -1.41
N ALA A 369 -3.80 -0.83 -1.90
CA ALA A 369 -3.94 -1.11 -3.33
C ALA A 369 -4.55 0.06 -4.13
N GLY A 370 -5.45 0.86 -3.54
CA GLY A 370 -6.09 2.00 -4.19
C GLY A 370 -5.15 3.17 -4.53
N THR A 371 -3.93 3.24 -3.95
CA THR A 371 -2.95 4.28 -4.29
C THR A 371 -1.99 3.89 -5.41
N TYR A 372 -1.89 2.62 -5.77
CA TYR A 372 -0.98 2.17 -6.83
C TYR A 372 -1.46 2.53 -8.26
N GLY A 373 -2.78 2.67 -8.47
CA GLY A 373 -3.34 3.08 -9.76
C GLY A 373 -3.51 4.59 -9.93
N GLN A 374 -3.60 5.35 -8.82
CA GLN A 374 -4.00 6.76 -8.81
C GLN A 374 -2.86 7.75 -8.59
N SER A 375 -1.70 7.33 -8.10
CA SER A 375 -0.50 8.18 -8.05
C SER A 375 0.01 8.63 -9.44
N ARG A 376 -0.58 8.11 -10.52
CA ARG A 376 -0.39 8.62 -11.89
C ARG A 376 -1.44 9.65 -12.33
N ALA A 377 -2.58 9.77 -11.63
CA ALA A 377 -3.68 10.65 -12.02
C ALA A 377 -3.75 11.95 -11.18
N HIS A 378 -3.16 12.01 -10.01
CA HIS A 378 -3.21 13.19 -9.13
C HIS A 378 -1.83 13.76 -8.86
N GLY A 379 -1.35 14.49 -9.87
CA GLY A 379 -0.70 15.79 -9.79
C GLY A 379 0.43 15.95 -8.78
N GLN A 380 1.64 15.52 -9.15
CA GLN A 380 2.64 16.58 -9.24
C GLN A 380 2.17 17.55 -10.35
N PRO A 381 2.31 18.90 -10.17
CA PRO A 381 2.16 19.81 -11.30
C PRO A 381 3.06 19.26 -12.42
N PRO A 382 2.61 19.24 -13.68
CA PRO A 382 3.45 18.76 -14.76
C PRO A 382 4.76 19.52 -14.65
N ASP A 383 5.84 18.78 -14.47
CA ASP A 383 7.18 19.30 -14.62
C ASP A 383 7.17 19.99 -15.97
N ASP A 384 7.48 21.28 -15.99
CA ASP A 384 7.47 22.13 -17.19
C ASP A 384 8.33 21.56 -18.33
N SER A 385 9.13 20.53 -18.06
CA SER A 385 9.87 19.75 -19.03
C SER A 385 8.95 19.04 -20.05
N HIS A 386 7.79 18.53 -19.64
CA HIS A 386 6.83 17.91 -20.56
C HIS A 386 6.09 18.95 -21.43
N ARG A 387 5.81 20.15 -20.91
CA ARG A 387 5.30 21.25 -21.71
C ARG A 387 6.35 21.79 -22.70
N ARG A 388 7.60 21.83 -22.30
CA ARG A 388 8.71 22.22 -23.18
C ARG A 388 8.97 21.18 -24.28
N LEU A 389 8.84 19.89 -23.99
CA LEU A 389 8.94 18.82 -24.99
C LEU A 389 7.73 18.81 -25.94
N ALA A 390 6.52 19.02 -25.44
CA ALA A 390 5.32 19.13 -26.27
C ALA A 390 5.36 20.40 -27.14
N ALA A 391 5.84 21.53 -26.61
CA ALA A 391 6.05 22.76 -27.39
C ALA A 391 7.16 22.61 -28.43
N ALA A 392 8.25 21.90 -28.11
CA ALA A 392 9.32 21.60 -29.05
C ALA A 392 8.87 20.65 -30.16
N ALA A 393 8.04 19.64 -29.82
CA ALA A 393 7.44 18.74 -30.79
C ALA A 393 6.45 19.46 -31.70
N ALA A 394 5.64 20.40 -31.16
CA ALA A 394 4.73 21.24 -31.94
C ALA A 394 5.47 22.24 -32.86
N LEU A 395 6.66 22.74 -32.41
CA LEU A 395 7.50 23.63 -33.21
C LEU A 395 8.19 22.88 -34.36
N LEU A 396 8.60 21.63 -34.15
CA LEU A 396 9.18 20.75 -35.14
C LEU A 396 8.12 20.27 -36.15
N ALA A 397 6.87 20.06 -35.72
CA ALA A 397 5.75 19.73 -36.60
C ALA A 397 5.35 20.89 -37.52
N ARG A 398 5.53 22.16 -37.11
CA ARG A 398 5.24 23.35 -37.94
C ARG A 398 6.29 23.66 -38.98
N ARG A 399 7.46 23.02 -38.97
CA ARG A 399 8.55 23.24 -39.93
C ARG A 399 8.56 22.23 -41.08
N ARG A 400 7.66 21.26 -41.13
CA ARG A 400 7.48 20.39 -42.30
C ARG A 400 6.13 20.69 -42.92
N GLY A 401 6.18 21.50 -43.99
CA GLY A 401 5.05 21.82 -44.81
C GLY A 401 4.48 20.59 -45.51
N SER A 402 3.17 20.64 -45.65
CA SER A 402 2.29 19.95 -46.60
C SER A 402 2.70 18.56 -47.09
N VAL A 403 2.13 17.50 -46.50
CA VAL A 403 1.72 16.30 -47.25
C VAL A 403 0.41 15.74 -46.64
N GLY A 404 -0.63 15.70 -47.41
CA GLY A 404 -1.71 14.74 -47.51
C GLY A 404 -2.45 14.30 -46.28
N THR A 405 -3.71 14.67 -46.19
CA THR A 405 -4.80 14.01 -45.46
C THR A 405 -4.70 12.49 -45.55
N PHE A 406 -4.34 11.83 -44.45
CA PHE A 406 -4.63 10.41 -44.27
C PHE A 406 -5.93 10.26 -43.48
N ALA A 407 -6.95 9.84 -44.24
CA ALA A 407 -8.24 9.38 -43.73
C ALA A 407 -8.02 8.20 -42.78
N ALA A 408 -8.69 8.24 -41.62
CA ALA A 408 -8.85 7.10 -40.75
C ALA A 408 -9.49 5.94 -41.52
N ARG A 409 -8.70 4.95 -41.91
CA ARG A 409 -9.22 3.67 -42.37
C ARG A 409 -9.36 2.73 -41.22
N GLY A 410 -10.60 2.34 -40.97
CA GLY A 410 -10.95 1.25 -40.06
C GLY A 410 -10.18 -0.01 -40.43
N TYR A 411 -9.65 -0.67 -39.40
CA TYR A 411 -9.17 -2.04 -39.54
C TYR A 411 -10.37 -2.95 -39.69
N CYS A 412 -10.76 -3.17 -40.98
CA CYS A 412 -11.68 -4.22 -41.32
C CYS A 412 -10.93 -5.49 -41.68
N THR A 413 -11.36 -6.55 -41.07
CA THR A 413 -11.22 -7.97 -41.40
C THR A 413 -10.94 -8.24 -42.87
N ARG A 414 -9.83 -8.95 -43.17
CA ARG A 414 -9.73 -9.93 -44.24
C ARG A 414 -8.98 -11.14 -43.71
N ALA A 415 -9.71 -12.22 -43.56
CA ALA A 415 -9.15 -13.55 -43.56
C ALA A 415 -8.56 -13.82 -44.93
N ALA A 416 -7.28 -14.19 -45.00
CA ALA A 416 -6.68 -14.88 -46.12
C ALA A 416 -5.43 -15.61 -45.60
N ASP A 417 -5.53 -16.89 -45.62
CA ASP A 417 -4.54 -17.96 -45.80
C ASP A 417 -3.06 -17.69 -45.48
N GLY A 418 -2.52 -18.52 -44.55
CA GLY A 418 -1.09 -18.82 -44.44
C GLY A 418 -0.38 -18.43 -43.16
N GLY A 419 -0.42 -19.28 -42.13
CA GLY A 419 0.72 -19.41 -41.20
C GLY A 419 1.00 -18.25 -40.20
N GLY A 420 0.01 -17.54 -39.71
CA GLY A 420 0.18 -16.50 -38.69
C GLY A 420 -0.32 -16.99 -37.31
N GLY A 421 0.54 -17.06 -36.31
CA GLY A 421 0.16 -17.40 -34.92
C GLY A 421 -0.92 -16.44 -34.42
N ALA A 422 -2.06 -16.97 -33.99
CA ALA A 422 -3.15 -16.18 -33.39
C ALA A 422 -2.65 -15.45 -32.12
N PHE A 423 -3.06 -14.19 -31.95
CA PHE A 423 -2.80 -13.43 -30.71
C PHE A 423 -3.57 -14.07 -29.55
N THR A 424 -2.87 -14.76 -28.67
CA THR A 424 -3.47 -15.56 -27.59
C THR A 424 -4.07 -14.72 -26.45
N HIS A 425 -3.82 -13.42 -26.42
CA HIS A 425 -4.31 -12.48 -25.40
C HIS A 425 -5.52 -11.63 -25.85
N LEU A 426 -6.12 -11.96 -27.00
CA LEU A 426 -7.35 -11.33 -27.50
C LEU A 426 -8.44 -12.39 -27.61
N ASP A 427 -9.66 -12.07 -27.14
CA ASP A 427 -10.85 -12.89 -27.36
C ASP A 427 -11.42 -12.69 -28.79
N ALA A 428 -12.49 -13.39 -29.11
CA ALA A 428 -13.16 -13.29 -30.41
C ALA A 428 -13.68 -11.88 -30.72
N ASP A 429 -13.91 -11.05 -29.70
CA ASP A 429 -14.36 -9.66 -29.80
C ASP A 429 -13.19 -8.67 -29.84
N GLY A 430 -11.93 -9.13 -29.86
CA GLY A 430 -10.73 -8.30 -29.86
C GLY A 430 -10.40 -7.66 -28.49
N ARG A 431 -10.98 -8.15 -27.39
CA ARG A 431 -10.73 -7.66 -26.05
C ARG A 431 -9.56 -8.42 -25.40
N ALA A 432 -8.73 -7.69 -24.66
CA ALA A 432 -7.60 -8.28 -23.96
C ALA A 432 -8.08 -9.17 -22.78
N HIS A 433 -7.61 -10.41 -22.74
CA HIS A 433 -7.85 -11.34 -21.66
C HIS A 433 -6.59 -12.13 -21.27
N MET A 434 -6.53 -12.62 -20.05
CA MET A 434 -5.47 -13.51 -19.61
C MET A 434 -5.75 -14.92 -20.14
N VAL A 435 -4.74 -15.53 -20.76
CA VAL A 435 -4.87 -16.88 -21.37
C VAL A 435 -5.27 -17.90 -20.32
N ASP A 436 -6.31 -18.70 -20.57
CA ASP A 436 -6.66 -19.83 -19.71
C ASP A 436 -5.62 -20.95 -19.83
N VAL A 437 -5.00 -21.30 -18.72
CA VAL A 437 -4.03 -22.40 -18.60
C VAL A 437 -4.56 -23.55 -17.77
N GLY A 438 -5.83 -23.53 -17.37
CA GLY A 438 -6.46 -24.52 -16.49
C GLY A 438 -6.35 -25.95 -16.99
N GLY A 439 -6.48 -26.17 -18.30
CA GLY A 439 -6.37 -27.49 -18.94
C GLY A 439 -4.94 -27.97 -19.23
N LYS A 440 -3.91 -27.13 -19.00
CA LYS A 440 -2.52 -27.53 -19.32
C LYS A 440 -1.90 -28.35 -18.18
N PRO A 441 -1.05 -29.36 -18.49
CA PRO A 441 -0.34 -30.11 -17.48
C PRO A 441 0.68 -29.22 -16.74
N VAL A 442 0.88 -29.51 -15.47
CA VAL A 442 1.95 -28.91 -14.67
C VAL A 442 3.28 -29.58 -15.07
N THR A 443 4.24 -28.80 -15.53
CA THR A 443 5.55 -29.26 -15.97
C THR A 443 6.67 -28.39 -15.41
N ALA A 444 7.87 -28.97 -15.25
CA ALA A 444 9.06 -28.19 -14.91
C ALA A 444 9.47 -27.33 -16.12
N ARG A 445 9.69 -26.05 -15.87
CA ARG A 445 10.02 -25.06 -16.91
C ARG A 445 11.15 -24.16 -16.44
N ALA A 446 11.98 -23.72 -17.37
CA ALA A 446 12.99 -22.72 -17.09
C ALA A 446 13.03 -21.67 -18.21
N ALA A 447 13.37 -20.46 -17.83
CA ALA A 447 13.64 -19.35 -18.76
C ALA A 447 14.88 -18.59 -18.30
N ALA A 448 15.65 -18.09 -19.27
CA ALA A 448 16.76 -17.19 -19.05
C ALA A 448 16.62 -15.98 -19.96
N ALA A 449 16.82 -14.80 -19.41
CA ALA A 449 16.89 -13.54 -20.15
C ALA A 449 18.22 -12.83 -19.91
N GLU A 450 18.61 -12.03 -20.87
CA GLU A 450 19.78 -11.15 -20.80
C GLU A 450 19.45 -9.74 -21.25
N CYS A 451 20.20 -8.78 -20.71
CA CYS A 451 20.29 -7.43 -21.24
C CYS A 451 21.70 -6.86 -21.06
N ARG A 452 21.99 -5.77 -21.75
CA ARG A 452 23.26 -5.06 -21.65
C ARG A 452 23.05 -3.66 -21.10
N LEU A 453 23.90 -3.26 -20.16
CA LEU A 453 24.00 -1.88 -19.69
C LEU A 453 25.33 -1.30 -20.18
N VAL A 454 25.26 -0.46 -21.20
CA VAL A 454 26.42 0.23 -21.75
C VAL A 454 26.83 1.37 -20.83
N VAL A 455 28.08 1.41 -20.40
CA VAL A 455 28.59 2.37 -19.42
C VAL A 455 29.92 3.01 -19.91
N GLY A 456 30.20 4.22 -19.46
CA GLY A 456 31.46 4.89 -19.74
C GLY A 456 32.65 4.30 -18.95
N GLY A 457 33.85 4.47 -19.46
CA GLY A 457 35.08 3.87 -18.89
C GLY A 457 35.37 4.29 -17.45
N ARG A 458 35.01 5.52 -17.05
CA ARG A 458 35.16 6.00 -15.67
C ARG A 458 34.30 5.17 -14.71
N LEU A 459 33.03 4.93 -15.07
CA LEU A 459 32.11 4.15 -14.24
C LEU A 459 32.56 2.69 -14.17
N LEU A 460 32.99 2.12 -15.30
CA LEU A 460 33.45 0.74 -15.35
C LEU A 460 34.64 0.48 -14.41
N ARG A 461 35.58 1.42 -14.31
CA ARG A 461 36.69 1.34 -13.35
C ARG A 461 36.20 1.36 -11.90
N LEU A 462 35.30 2.29 -11.55
CA LEU A 462 34.75 2.39 -10.21
C LEU A 462 33.96 1.13 -9.79
N LEU A 463 33.27 0.50 -10.74
CA LEU A 463 32.54 -0.78 -10.49
C LEU A 463 33.52 -1.94 -10.25
N ARG A 464 34.62 -2.01 -11.02
CA ARG A 464 35.68 -3.03 -10.82
C ARG A 464 36.41 -2.87 -9.49
N ASP A 465 36.67 -1.65 -9.07
CA ASP A 465 37.40 -1.33 -7.85
C ASP A 465 36.48 -1.34 -6.60
N ALA A 466 35.20 -1.62 -6.74
CA ALA A 466 34.19 -1.53 -5.67
C ALA A 466 34.19 -0.16 -4.94
N ARG A 467 34.49 0.93 -5.64
CA ARG A 467 34.65 2.30 -5.09
C ARG A 467 33.49 3.23 -5.36
N LEU A 468 32.26 2.69 -5.50
CA LEU A 468 31.07 3.53 -5.67
C LEU A 468 30.66 4.18 -4.33
N PRO A 469 30.36 5.49 -4.32
CA PRO A 469 29.91 6.18 -3.09
C PRO A 469 28.64 5.64 -2.46
N LYS A 470 27.79 4.96 -3.24
CA LYS A 470 26.50 4.40 -2.82
C LYS A 470 26.59 2.93 -2.37
N GLY A 471 27.77 2.37 -2.18
CA GLY A 471 27.98 0.98 -1.77
C GLY A 471 27.96 -0.01 -2.94
N ASP A 472 27.71 -1.30 -2.64
CA ASP A 472 27.75 -2.39 -3.63
C ASP A 472 26.53 -2.35 -4.57
N ALA A 473 26.72 -1.71 -5.74
CA ALA A 473 25.69 -1.56 -6.74
C ALA A 473 25.38 -2.89 -7.45
N LEU A 474 26.34 -3.81 -7.55
CA LEU A 474 26.14 -5.08 -8.22
C LEU A 474 25.23 -5.98 -7.38
N ALA A 475 25.53 -6.16 -6.10
CA ALA A 475 24.71 -6.94 -5.17
C ALA A 475 23.30 -6.35 -5.02
N ALA A 476 23.18 -5.01 -4.92
CA ALA A 476 21.89 -4.33 -4.86
C ALA A 476 21.03 -4.58 -6.10
N ALA A 477 21.65 -4.57 -7.29
CA ALA A 477 20.98 -4.83 -8.56
C ALA A 477 20.52 -6.29 -8.69
N GLU A 478 21.38 -7.24 -8.31
CA GLU A 478 21.04 -8.67 -8.33
C GLU A 478 19.86 -8.97 -7.42
N LEU A 479 19.85 -8.41 -6.19
CA LEU A 479 18.75 -8.56 -5.26
C LEU A 479 17.44 -7.93 -5.78
N ALA A 480 17.53 -6.72 -6.35
CA ALA A 480 16.38 -6.04 -6.95
C ALA A 480 15.79 -6.85 -8.11
N GLY A 481 16.62 -7.46 -8.95
CA GLY A 481 16.17 -8.34 -10.03
C GLY A 481 15.45 -9.59 -9.52
N VAL A 482 15.96 -10.24 -8.46
CA VAL A 482 15.27 -11.37 -7.82
C VAL A 482 13.90 -10.97 -7.27
N LEU A 483 13.82 -9.82 -6.62
CA LEU A 483 12.54 -9.30 -6.10
C LEU A 483 11.55 -8.97 -7.22
N ALA A 484 12.03 -8.44 -8.34
CA ALA A 484 11.21 -8.07 -9.48
C ALA A 484 10.64 -9.30 -10.20
N ALA A 485 11.45 -10.33 -10.43
CA ALA A 485 10.99 -11.60 -11.00
C ALA A 485 9.84 -12.21 -10.19
N LYS A 486 9.92 -12.18 -8.85
CA LYS A 486 8.86 -12.66 -7.95
C LYS A 486 7.57 -11.82 -8.00
N ARG A 487 7.60 -10.64 -8.61
CA ARG A 487 6.48 -9.69 -8.70
C ARG A 487 6.02 -9.43 -10.12
N THR A 488 6.41 -10.25 -11.07
CA THR A 488 6.10 -10.04 -12.50
C THR A 488 4.61 -9.89 -12.75
N ALA A 489 3.77 -10.74 -12.18
CA ALA A 489 2.32 -10.65 -12.32
C ALA A 489 1.70 -9.37 -11.71
N GLU A 490 2.41 -8.65 -10.85
CA GLU A 490 2.01 -7.34 -10.34
C GLU A 490 2.41 -6.19 -11.29
N LEU A 491 3.37 -6.42 -12.19
CA LEU A 491 3.92 -5.43 -13.13
C LEU A 491 3.34 -5.60 -14.54
N ILE A 492 3.10 -6.83 -14.97
CA ILE A 492 2.59 -7.18 -16.30
C ILE A 492 1.15 -7.69 -16.16
N PRO A 493 0.13 -6.93 -16.61
CA PRO A 493 -1.28 -7.17 -16.28
C PRO A 493 -1.84 -8.54 -16.63
N LEU A 494 -1.39 -9.14 -17.74
CA LEU A 494 -1.90 -10.42 -18.24
C LEU A 494 -1.01 -11.63 -17.88
N CYS A 495 0.04 -11.43 -17.06
CA CYS A 495 0.87 -12.54 -16.58
C CYS A 495 0.22 -13.27 -15.41
N HIS A 496 0.34 -14.58 -15.42
CA HIS A 496 -0.09 -15.44 -14.31
C HIS A 496 0.83 -15.29 -13.10
N PRO A 497 0.31 -15.31 -11.86
CA PRO A 497 1.15 -15.35 -10.66
C PRO A 497 1.80 -16.74 -10.53
N LEU A 498 3.12 -16.83 -10.72
CA LEU A 498 3.85 -18.07 -10.68
C LEU A 498 4.55 -18.32 -9.34
N PRO A 499 4.45 -19.53 -8.75
CA PRO A 499 5.22 -19.94 -7.57
C PRO A 499 6.63 -20.35 -8.00
N LEU A 500 7.56 -19.38 -8.14
CA LEU A 500 8.90 -19.63 -8.67
C LEU A 500 9.71 -20.54 -7.75
N ASP A 501 10.27 -21.61 -8.30
CA ASP A 501 11.14 -22.56 -7.60
C ASP A 501 12.53 -21.98 -7.36
N ALA A 502 13.09 -21.26 -8.35
CA ALA A 502 14.39 -20.60 -8.25
C ALA A 502 14.48 -19.37 -9.14
N VAL A 503 15.15 -18.33 -8.65
CA VAL A 503 15.53 -17.12 -9.41
C VAL A 503 17.00 -16.84 -9.13
N ARG A 504 17.79 -16.66 -10.18
CA ARG A 504 19.19 -16.25 -10.08
C ARG A 504 19.45 -15.07 -11.00
N VAL A 505 19.87 -13.95 -10.47
CA VAL A 505 20.29 -12.79 -11.22
C VAL A 505 21.82 -12.62 -11.07
N ARG A 506 22.50 -12.32 -12.16
CA ARG A 506 23.95 -12.07 -12.19
C ARG A 506 24.26 -10.85 -13.04
N VAL A 507 25.14 -10.01 -12.53
CA VAL A 507 25.73 -8.89 -13.25
C VAL A 507 27.19 -9.21 -13.54
N SER A 508 27.53 -9.29 -14.80
CA SER A 508 28.91 -9.59 -15.25
C SER A 508 29.56 -8.35 -15.83
N LEU A 509 30.74 -8.03 -15.32
CA LEU A 509 31.61 -6.97 -15.87
C LEU A 509 32.33 -7.50 -17.13
N PRO A 510 32.53 -6.68 -18.15
CA PRO A 510 33.31 -7.09 -19.33
C PRO A 510 34.72 -7.52 -18.93
N ARG A 511 35.17 -8.68 -19.42
CA ARG A 511 36.55 -9.17 -19.25
C ARG A 511 37.48 -8.18 -19.92
N GLY A 512 38.54 -7.74 -19.24
CA GLY A 512 39.49 -6.73 -19.72
C GLY A 512 40.12 -7.16 -21.05
N GLY A 513 39.78 -6.48 -22.13
CA GLY A 513 40.57 -6.46 -23.37
C GLY A 513 41.53 -5.30 -23.28
N GLY A 514 42.83 -5.55 -23.38
CA GLY A 514 43.88 -4.54 -23.43
C GLY A 514 43.72 -3.65 -24.67
N GLY A 515 43.64 -2.34 -24.45
CA GLY A 515 43.57 -1.31 -25.46
C GLY A 515 43.54 0.04 -24.76
N GLY A 516 44.63 0.78 -24.73
CA GLY A 516 44.73 2.10 -24.14
C GLY A 516 43.71 3.06 -24.74
N GLY A 517 43.12 3.87 -23.88
CA GLY A 517 42.25 4.97 -24.27
C GLY A 517 40.81 4.76 -23.83
N GLY A 518 40.36 5.51 -22.86
CA GLY A 518 38.99 5.97 -22.47
C GLY A 518 37.70 5.19 -22.84
N GLY A 519 37.77 3.99 -23.36
CA GLY A 519 36.64 3.23 -23.91
C GLY A 519 35.70 2.70 -22.81
N GLY A 520 34.39 2.96 -22.98
CA GLY A 520 33.33 2.36 -22.20
C GLY A 520 33.18 0.86 -22.44
N GLY A 521 32.30 0.19 -21.68
CA GLY A 521 32.01 -1.23 -21.83
C GLY A 521 30.55 -1.53 -21.54
N ALA A 522 30.10 -2.73 -21.86
CA ALA A 522 28.75 -3.20 -21.55
C ALA A 522 28.79 -4.25 -20.44
N LEU A 523 28.10 -3.98 -19.35
CA LEU A 523 27.78 -4.98 -18.35
C LEU A 523 26.70 -5.89 -18.90
N VAL A 524 26.82 -7.21 -18.64
CA VAL A 524 25.77 -8.18 -18.99
C VAL A 524 25.01 -8.52 -17.73
N VAL A 525 23.71 -8.29 -17.76
CA VAL A 525 22.79 -8.72 -16.72
C VAL A 525 22.03 -9.94 -17.21
N ARG A 526 22.07 -11.04 -16.47
CA ARG A 526 21.38 -12.28 -16.78
C ARG A 526 20.47 -12.68 -15.63
N CYS A 527 19.23 -13.11 -15.96
CA CYS A 527 18.25 -13.63 -15.02
C CYS A 527 17.82 -15.04 -15.46
N ASP A 528 18.10 -16.04 -14.65
CA ASP A 528 17.66 -17.43 -14.82
C ASP A 528 16.53 -17.72 -13.85
N VAL A 529 15.40 -18.25 -14.33
CA VAL A 529 14.20 -18.57 -13.55
C VAL A 529 13.80 -20.01 -13.78
N ARG A 530 13.41 -20.73 -12.71
CA ARG A 530 12.81 -22.06 -12.78
C ARG A 530 11.46 -22.05 -12.08
N VAL A 531 10.50 -22.79 -12.65
CA VAL A 531 9.15 -22.93 -12.10
C VAL A 531 8.55 -24.28 -12.50
N THR A 532 7.80 -24.87 -11.58
CA THR A 532 6.92 -26.02 -11.85
C THR A 532 5.49 -25.51 -11.96
N ALA A 533 5.02 -25.31 -13.20
CA ALA A 533 3.75 -24.61 -13.46
C ALA A 533 3.14 -25.00 -14.81
N ARG A 534 1.94 -24.45 -15.09
CA ARG A 534 1.18 -24.64 -16.33
C ARG A 534 1.58 -23.68 -17.46
N THR A 535 2.35 -22.64 -17.15
CA THR A 535 2.86 -21.64 -18.13
C THR A 535 4.34 -21.37 -17.91
N GLY A 536 5.02 -20.76 -18.91
CA GLY A 536 6.44 -20.45 -18.86
C GLY A 536 6.76 -19.24 -17.96
N ALA A 537 8.04 -19.04 -17.66
CA ALA A 537 8.56 -17.96 -16.81
C ALA A 537 9.42 -16.96 -17.60
N GLU A 538 9.15 -16.80 -18.89
CA GLU A 538 9.89 -15.88 -19.76
C GLU A 538 9.76 -14.44 -19.30
N MET A 539 8.56 -14.04 -18.88
CA MET A 539 8.32 -12.67 -18.40
C MET A 539 8.99 -12.40 -17.06
N GLU A 540 9.05 -13.37 -16.18
CA GLU A 540 9.77 -13.30 -14.91
C GLU A 540 11.27 -13.08 -15.12
N ALA A 541 11.85 -13.78 -16.11
CA ALA A 541 13.25 -13.63 -16.48
C ALA A 541 13.53 -12.23 -17.07
N LEU A 542 12.68 -11.74 -17.98
CA LEU A 542 12.79 -10.40 -18.59
C LEU A 542 12.65 -9.30 -17.56
N VAL A 543 11.64 -9.36 -16.68
CA VAL A 543 11.41 -8.35 -15.64
C VAL A 543 12.56 -8.32 -14.64
N GLY A 544 13.07 -9.52 -14.24
CA GLY A 544 14.23 -9.62 -13.36
C GLY A 544 15.48 -8.95 -13.94
N CYS A 545 15.75 -9.18 -15.22
CA CYS A 545 16.84 -8.57 -15.97
C CYS A 545 16.71 -7.03 -16.06
N ALA A 546 15.54 -6.56 -16.50
CA ALA A 546 15.27 -5.13 -16.70
C ALA A 546 15.41 -4.34 -15.40
N VAL A 547 14.82 -4.83 -14.30
CA VAL A 547 14.86 -4.12 -13.00
C VAL A 547 16.25 -4.13 -12.39
N ALA A 548 17.03 -5.20 -12.56
CA ALA A 548 18.44 -5.23 -12.14
C ALA A 548 19.25 -4.14 -12.88
N ALA A 549 19.10 -4.04 -14.19
CA ALA A 549 19.79 -3.02 -15.00
C ALA A 549 19.34 -1.59 -14.65
N LEU A 550 18.05 -1.37 -14.40
CA LEU A 550 17.52 -0.07 -13.96
C LEU A 550 18.02 0.30 -12.56
N THR A 551 18.21 -0.67 -11.67
CA THR A 551 18.81 -0.44 -10.35
C THR A 551 20.26 -0.01 -10.46
N LEU A 552 21.05 -0.65 -11.32
CA LEU A 552 22.42 -0.20 -11.65
C LEU A 552 22.43 1.22 -12.19
N TYR A 553 21.52 1.53 -13.13
CA TYR A 553 21.37 2.87 -13.66
C TYR A 553 21.12 3.89 -12.54
N ASP A 554 20.17 3.63 -11.65
CA ASP A 554 19.85 4.54 -10.55
C ASP A 554 21.03 4.76 -9.60
N MET A 555 21.72 3.70 -9.24
CA MET A 555 22.88 3.78 -8.34
C MET A 555 24.08 4.49 -8.96
N CYS A 556 24.25 4.39 -10.28
CA CYS A 556 25.42 4.88 -11.00
C CYS A 556 25.21 6.21 -11.74
N LYS A 557 23.98 6.71 -11.89
CA LYS A 557 23.64 7.93 -12.66
C LYS A 557 24.33 9.21 -12.19
N ALA A 558 24.82 9.26 -10.94
CA ALA A 558 25.62 10.40 -10.45
C ALA A 558 27.01 10.46 -11.09
N VAL A 559 27.56 9.32 -11.56
CA VAL A 559 28.86 9.18 -12.19
C VAL A 559 28.76 9.21 -13.71
N ASP A 560 27.73 8.52 -14.25
CA ASP A 560 27.51 8.41 -15.70
C ASP A 560 25.99 8.48 -15.98
N ARG A 561 25.55 9.55 -16.66
CA ARG A 561 24.16 9.73 -17.10
C ARG A 561 23.92 9.22 -18.52
N GLY A 562 25.00 8.88 -19.25
CA GLY A 562 24.92 8.39 -20.62
C GLY A 562 24.71 6.89 -20.74
N MET A 563 24.51 6.18 -19.64
CA MET A 563 24.26 4.74 -19.67
C MET A 563 23.03 4.38 -20.50
N ARG A 564 23.11 3.28 -21.25
CA ARG A 564 22.00 2.78 -22.09
C ARG A 564 21.73 1.32 -21.79
N LEU A 565 20.46 1.00 -21.54
CA LEU A 565 19.98 -0.36 -21.47
C LEU A 565 19.63 -0.84 -22.89
N THR A 566 20.23 -1.94 -23.32
CA THR A 566 20.06 -2.52 -24.66
C THR A 566 19.86 -4.02 -24.59
N ASP A 567 19.44 -4.61 -25.70
CA ASP A 567 19.45 -6.08 -25.95
C ASP A 567 18.69 -6.89 -24.90
N LEU A 568 17.60 -6.37 -24.34
CA LEU A 568 16.74 -7.11 -23.43
C LEU A 568 15.95 -8.18 -24.21
N ARG A 569 16.26 -9.46 -23.95
CA ARG A 569 15.65 -10.57 -24.66
C ARG A 569 15.69 -11.86 -23.84
N VAL A 570 14.82 -12.80 -24.18
CA VAL A 570 14.93 -14.17 -23.71
C VAL A 570 16.05 -14.85 -24.50
N VAL A 571 16.98 -15.52 -23.83
CA VAL A 571 18.10 -16.24 -24.45
C VAL A 571 17.92 -17.75 -24.43
N ARG A 572 17.07 -18.25 -23.54
CA ARG A 572 16.76 -19.70 -23.44
C ARG A 572 15.43 -19.90 -22.75
N LYS A 573 14.68 -20.89 -23.19
CA LYS A 573 13.56 -21.47 -22.45
C LYS A 573 13.53 -22.97 -22.60
N THR A 574 13.01 -23.68 -21.60
CA THR A 574 12.83 -25.12 -21.61
C THR A 574 11.50 -25.52 -21.02
N GLY A 575 10.93 -26.60 -21.54
CA GLY A 575 9.66 -27.16 -21.12
C GLY A 575 8.42 -26.52 -21.74
N GLY A 576 7.27 -27.17 -21.59
CA GLY A 576 5.98 -26.74 -22.10
C GLY A 576 5.70 -27.23 -23.54
N ALA A 577 4.49 -26.93 -24.03
CA ALA A 577 3.98 -27.43 -25.33
C ALA A 577 4.75 -26.89 -26.55
N SER A 578 5.40 -25.73 -26.45
CA SER A 578 6.21 -25.14 -27.53
C SER A 578 7.65 -25.65 -27.58
N GLY A 579 8.02 -26.61 -26.72
CA GLY A 579 9.36 -27.20 -26.69
C GLY A 579 10.45 -26.25 -26.18
N ASP A 580 11.67 -26.75 -26.22
CA ASP A 580 12.88 -26.02 -25.82
C ASP A 580 13.35 -25.09 -26.92
N TRP A 581 13.85 -23.94 -26.52
CA TRP A 581 14.40 -22.93 -27.43
C TRP A 581 15.61 -22.25 -26.78
N ALA A 582 16.64 -22.03 -27.58
CA ALA A 582 17.80 -21.24 -27.19
C ALA A 582 18.20 -20.32 -28.36
N GLU A 583 18.70 -19.14 -28.03
CA GLU A 583 19.24 -18.20 -29.02
C GLU A 583 20.48 -18.82 -29.72
N PRO A 584 20.57 -18.79 -31.06
CA PRO A 584 21.77 -19.25 -31.75
C PRO A 584 23.02 -18.46 -31.31
N PRO A 585 24.19 -19.10 -31.23
CA PRO A 585 25.42 -18.38 -30.91
C PRO A 585 25.68 -17.28 -31.93
N ALA A 586 26.08 -16.07 -31.48
CA ALA A 586 26.38 -14.95 -32.33
C ALA A 586 27.49 -15.33 -33.33
N GLY A 587 27.17 -15.38 -34.63
CA GLY A 587 28.10 -15.75 -35.71
C GLY A 587 27.60 -16.83 -36.67
N ALA A 588 26.37 -17.35 -36.48
CA ALA A 588 25.78 -18.37 -37.37
C ALA A 588 24.82 -17.78 -38.42
N ASP A 589 25.04 -16.55 -38.87
CA ASP A 589 24.30 -15.98 -39.99
C ASP A 589 24.83 -16.57 -41.29
N GLY A 590 24.24 -17.68 -41.77
CA GLY A 590 24.60 -18.28 -43.05
C GLY A 590 24.10 -19.69 -43.33
N ALA A 591 23.27 -20.31 -42.49
CA ALA A 591 22.72 -21.62 -42.81
C ALA A 591 21.21 -21.59 -42.83
N ALA A 592 20.65 -21.83 -44.03
CA ALA A 592 19.22 -21.92 -44.32
C ALA A 592 18.50 -22.89 -43.37
N ALA A 593 17.29 -22.52 -42.98
CA ALA A 593 16.39 -23.34 -42.18
C ALA A 593 16.15 -24.71 -42.88
N PRO A 594 16.20 -25.85 -42.17
CA PRO A 594 15.79 -27.10 -42.74
C PRO A 594 14.28 -27.14 -42.94
N SER A 595 13.88 -27.46 -44.19
CA SER A 595 12.50 -27.70 -44.61
C SER A 595 11.88 -28.80 -43.74
N ARG A 596 10.74 -28.48 -43.09
CA ARG A 596 9.92 -29.47 -42.38
C ARG A 596 9.41 -30.52 -43.39
N GLY A 597 9.94 -31.73 -43.35
CA GLY A 597 9.38 -32.89 -43.99
C GLY A 597 7.96 -33.16 -43.48
N ARG A 598 7.04 -33.33 -44.37
CA ARG A 598 5.69 -33.85 -44.14
C ARG A 598 5.79 -35.32 -43.70
N ARG A 599 5.22 -35.65 -42.58
CA ARG A 599 4.45 -36.90 -42.37
C ARG A 599 3.35 -36.64 -41.35
#